data_00e4d3e4b02580d0a4f70ba16e1ac63b
#
_entry.id   00e4d3e4b02580d0a4f70ba16e1ac63b
#
_cell.length_a   1.000
_cell.length_b   1.000
_cell.length_c   1.000
_cell.angle_alpha   90.00
_cell.angle_beta   90.00
_cell.angle_gamma   90.00
#
_symmetry.space_group_name_H-M   'P 1'
#
loop_
_entity.id
_entity.type
_entity.pdbx_description
1 polymer ?
#
loop_
_entity_poly.entity_id
_entity_poly.type
_entity_poly.pdbx_seq_one_letter_code
_entity_poly.pdbx_strand_id
1 'polypeptide(L)'
;MGVTHVIRGDDHLNNAARQMMIYQAMGWPLPVYAHIPLIFGPDGKKLSKRHGATGVEEYQHMGYPASGMRNYLARLGWSHGDDEFFTDAQALEWFDLTSIGKSPARFDFKKLENLCGQHIASTENAALLHELQTFLAATGQGGLQDSKISLFASAMPQLKERAKTYGELIDKAHFIMVDRPVSPDEKAAKALDTVSRGILKELTPHLQNASWTRADLEALLNGFAEEKGTKFGQLAAPLRAALAGRAATPSVFDMMLVLGPDETLARIQDAAA
;
A
#
# COMPACT_ATOMS: atom_id res chain seq x y z
N MET A 1 18.89 -31.21 17.64
CA MET A 1 17.85 -30.27 17.18
C MET A 1 16.80 -30.96 16.30
N GLY A 2 16.98 -32.22 15.88
CA GLY A 2 16.00 -32.96 15.09
C GLY A 2 15.76 -32.38 13.67
N VAL A 3 16.79 -31.75 13.06
CA VAL A 3 16.70 -31.23 11.69
C VAL A 3 16.59 -32.40 10.72
N THR A 4 15.49 -32.43 9.96
CA THR A 4 15.23 -33.47 8.96
C THR A 4 15.50 -33.01 7.53
N HIS A 5 15.39 -31.72 7.25
CA HIS A 5 15.59 -31.12 5.94
C HIS A 5 16.45 -29.87 6.04
N VAL A 6 17.35 -29.66 5.07
CA VAL A 6 18.17 -28.45 4.91
C VAL A 6 17.89 -27.87 3.53
N ILE A 7 17.11 -26.77 3.50
CA ILE A 7 16.77 -26.03 2.27
C ILE A 7 17.52 -24.71 2.29
N ARG A 8 18.40 -24.48 1.33
CA ARG A 8 19.28 -23.29 1.31
C ARG A 8 19.75 -22.92 -0.11
N GLY A 9 20.44 -21.81 -0.26
CA GLY A 9 21.01 -21.39 -1.54
C GLY A 9 22.06 -22.38 -2.09
N ASP A 10 22.15 -22.46 -3.42
CA ASP A 10 23.08 -23.36 -4.13
C ASP A 10 24.56 -22.98 -3.97
N ASP A 11 24.87 -21.75 -3.54
CA ASP A 11 26.21 -21.33 -3.12
C ASP A 11 26.75 -22.14 -1.92
N HIS A 12 25.87 -22.84 -1.19
CA HIS A 12 26.22 -23.78 -0.12
C HIS A 12 26.37 -25.25 -0.57
N LEU A 13 26.24 -25.57 -1.86
CA LEU A 13 26.30 -26.95 -2.35
C LEU A 13 27.61 -27.67 -1.95
N ASN A 14 28.74 -26.98 -2.09
CA ASN A 14 30.05 -27.55 -1.69
C ASN A 14 30.16 -27.81 -0.18
N ASN A 15 29.39 -27.10 0.63
CA ASN A 15 29.36 -27.32 2.08
C ASN A 15 28.56 -28.58 2.44
N ALA A 16 27.59 -28.99 1.63
CA ALA A 16 26.80 -30.20 1.86
C ALA A 16 27.70 -31.44 1.92
N ALA A 17 28.63 -31.60 0.97
CA ALA A 17 29.53 -32.72 0.94
C ALA A 17 30.34 -32.83 2.25
N ARG A 18 30.89 -31.72 2.73
CA ARG A 18 31.66 -31.69 4.01
C ARG A 18 30.78 -32.02 5.21
N GLN A 19 29.58 -31.47 5.25
CA GLN A 19 28.63 -31.72 6.34
C GLN A 19 28.16 -33.19 6.37
N MET A 20 27.89 -33.80 5.21
CA MET A 20 27.53 -35.19 5.11
C MET A 20 28.61 -36.11 5.67
N MET A 21 29.90 -35.82 5.42
CA MET A 21 31.04 -36.57 6.00
C MET A 21 31.05 -36.51 7.53
N ILE A 22 30.70 -35.36 8.12
CA ILE A 22 30.61 -35.23 9.59
C ILE A 22 29.42 -36.05 10.13
N TYR A 23 28.28 -36.00 9.52
CA TYR A 23 27.12 -36.84 9.91
C TYR A 23 27.44 -38.30 9.87
N GLN A 24 28.14 -38.76 8.79
CA GLN A 24 28.55 -40.13 8.65
C GLN A 24 29.57 -40.54 9.74
N ALA A 25 30.57 -39.70 10.00
CA ALA A 25 31.59 -39.98 11.04
C ALA A 25 30.98 -40.05 12.44
N MET A 26 29.91 -39.28 12.70
CA MET A 26 29.19 -39.28 13.98
C MET A 26 28.11 -40.36 14.09
N GLY A 27 27.86 -41.11 13.04
CA GLY A 27 26.77 -42.10 13.00
C GLY A 27 25.35 -41.49 13.03
N TRP A 28 25.19 -40.23 12.64
CA TRP A 28 23.92 -39.56 12.65
C TRP A 28 23.14 -39.77 11.34
N PRO A 29 21.81 -39.80 11.37
CA PRO A 29 21.01 -39.85 10.16
C PRO A 29 21.21 -38.58 9.32
N LEU A 30 21.41 -38.77 8.01
CA LEU A 30 21.58 -37.65 7.08
C LEU A 30 20.26 -36.92 6.88
N PRO A 31 20.23 -35.57 6.97
CA PRO A 31 19.07 -34.78 6.56
C PRO A 31 18.91 -34.82 5.04
N VAL A 32 17.71 -34.56 4.56
CA VAL A 32 17.44 -34.31 3.14
C VAL A 32 17.96 -32.91 2.80
N TYR A 33 18.81 -32.82 1.77
CA TYR A 33 19.32 -31.54 1.28
C TYR A 33 18.57 -31.08 0.04
N ALA A 34 18.09 -29.84 0.04
CA ALA A 34 17.56 -29.13 -1.12
C ALA A 34 18.31 -27.82 -1.30
N HIS A 35 18.74 -27.55 -2.54
CA HIS A 35 19.45 -26.31 -2.88
C HIS A 35 18.62 -25.49 -3.84
N ILE A 36 18.34 -24.22 -3.46
CA ILE A 36 17.57 -23.27 -4.24
C ILE A 36 18.56 -22.40 -5.04
N PRO A 37 18.35 -22.18 -6.34
CA PRO A 37 19.16 -21.28 -7.14
C PRO A 37 19.22 -19.86 -6.55
N LEU A 38 20.34 -19.15 -6.81
CA LEU A 38 20.51 -17.77 -6.36
C LEU A 38 19.48 -16.85 -7.01
N ILE A 39 19.10 -15.80 -6.27
CA ILE A 39 18.29 -14.71 -6.80
C ILE A 39 19.20 -13.63 -7.36
N PHE A 40 18.90 -13.18 -8.58
CA PHE A 40 19.63 -12.15 -9.29
C PHE A 40 18.86 -10.83 -9.27
N GLY A 41 19.57 -9.71 -9.28
CA GLY A 41 18.99 -8.39 -9.46
C GLY A 41 18.56 -8.13 -10.91
N PRO A 42 17.96 -6.97 -11.18
CA PRO A 42 17.55 -6.58 -12.55
C PRO A 42 18.71 -6.53 -13.55
N ASP A 43 19.94 -6.28 -13.05
CA ASP A 43 21.18 -6.23 -13.83
C ASP A 43 21.79 -7.61 -14.14
N GLY A 44 21.12 -8.69 -13.71
CA GLY A 44 21.62 -10.07 -13.88
C GLY A 44 22.77 -10.47 -12.97
N LYS A 45 23.13 -9.66 -11.97
CA LYS A 45 24.12 -10.00 -10.94
C LYS A 45 23.42 -10.48 -9.67
N LYS A 46 24.13 -11.23 -8.82
CA LYS A 46 23.60 -11.70 -7.52
C LYS A 46 22.94 -10.53 -6.77
N LEU A 47 21.72 -10.74 -6.28
CA LEU A 47 20.98 -9.74 -5.51
C LEU A 47 21.82 -9.25 -4.33
N SER A 48 21.91 -7.95 -4.15
CA SER A 48 22.74 -7.31 -3.12
C SER A 48 22.17 -5.94 -2.75
N LYS A 49 22.69 -5.33 -1.67
CA LYS A 49 22.28 -4.02 -1.16
C LYS A 49 22.23 -2.90 -2.21
N ARG A 50 23.06 -2.94 -3.26
CA ARG A 50 23.04 -1.96 -4.35
C ARG A 50 21.78 -2.02 -5.23
N HIS A 51 20.99 -3.10 -5.14
CA HIS A 51 19.73 -3.27 -5.87
C HIS A 51 18.52 -2.80 -5.06
N GLY A 52 18.75 -2.23 -3.87
CA GLY A 52 17.73 -1.82 -2.92
C GLY A 52 17.74 -2.68 -1.67
N ALA A 53 16.58 -2.86 -1.07
CA ALA A 53 16.40 -3.65 0.13
C ALA A 53 16.84 -5.11 -0.09
N THR A 54 17.60 -5.66 0.83
CA THR A 54 18.08 -7.07 0.79
C THR A 54 17.62 -7.88 2.00
N GLY A 55 17.31 -7.22 3.12
CA GLY A 55 16.71 -7.82 4.30
C GLY A 55 15.19 -7.68 4.23
N VAL A 56 14.47 -8.67 4.79
CA VAL A 56 12.98 -8.66 4.82
C VAL A 56 12.46 -7.47 5.63
N GLU A 57 13.20 -7.08 6.65
CA GLU A 57 12.91 -5.94 7.52
C GLU A 57 12.87 -4.61 6.74
N GLU A 58 13.68 -4.47 5.71
CA GLU A 58 13.71 -3.26 4.89
C GLU A 58 12.41 -3.13 4.08
N TYR A 59 11.87 -4.25 3.55
CA TYR A 59 10.58 -4.26 2.87
C TYR A 59 9.42 -3.96 3.82
N GLN A 60 9.50 -4.40 5.07
CA GLN A 60 8.55 -4.01 6.11
C GLN A 60 8.57 -2.49 6.33
N HIS A 61 9.75 -1.88 6.46
CA HIS A 61 9.90 -0.42 6.58
C HIS A 61 9.39 0.34 5.34
N MET A 62 9.51 -0.24 4.15
CA MET A 62 8.94 0.29 2.91
C MET A 62 7.41 0.12 2.84
N GLY A 63 6.81 -0.59 3.77
CA GLY A 63 5.37 -0.79 3.88
C GLY A 63 4.79 -1.88 2.99
N TYR A 64 5.59 -2.83 2.52
CA TYR A 64 5.08 -3.99 1.80
C TYR A 64 4.34 -4.94 2.77
N PRO A 65 3.11 -5.42 2.43
CA PRO A 65 2.39 -6.37 3.25
C PRO A 65 3.11 -7.71 3.33
N ALA A 66 3.17 -8.30 4.53
CA ALA A 66 3.88 -9.56 4.76
C ALA A 66 3.34 -10.71 3.91
N SER A 67 2.02 -10.79 3.70
CA SER A 67 1.37 -11.78 2.83
C SER A 67 1.84 -11.65 1.37
N GLY A 68 1.86 -10.44 0.82
CA GLY A 68 2.35 -10.17 -0.53
C GLY A 68 3.83 -10.48 -0.69
N MET A 69 4.63 -10.16 0.33
CA MET A 69 6.06 -10.47 0.34
C MET A 69 6.31 -11.98 0.37
N ARG A 70 5.59 -12.75 1.20
CA ARG A 70 5.69 -14.22 1.23
C ARG A 70 5.28 -14.85 -0.09
N ASN A 71 4.16 -14.42 -0.66
CA ASN A 71 3.71 -14.90 -1.98
C ASN A 71 4.79 -14.63 -3.05
N TYR A 72 5.34 -13.43 -3.11
CA TYR A 72 6.37 -13.06 -4.07
C TYR A 72 7.65 -13.88 -3.89
N LEU A 73 8.16 -14.02 -2.66
CA LEU A 73 9.36 -14.79 -2.36
C LEU A 73 9.19 -16.28 -2.69
N ALA A 74 8.03 -16.86 -2.41
CA ALA A 74 7.73 -18.24 -2.81
C ALA A 74 7.84 -18.40 -4.32
N ARG A 75 7.27 -17.49 -5.10
CA ARG A 75 7.30 -17.50 -6.58
C ARG A 75 8.70 -17.36 -7.19
N LEU A 76 9.67 -16.88 -6.45
CA LEU A 76 11.06 -16.83 -6.94
C LEU A 76 11.71 -18.21 -7.04
N GLY A 77 11.25 -19.19 -6.27
CA GLY A 77 11.86 -20.52 -6.25
C GLY A 77 10.87 -21.67 -6.32
N TRP A 78 9.57 -21.41 -6.31
CA TRP A 78 8.51 -22.41 -6.33
C TRP A 78 7.31 -21.93 -7.14
N SER A 79 6.53 -22.84 -7.70
CA SER A 79 5.30 -22.53 -8.42
C SER A 79 4.25 -23.63 -8.27
N HIS A 80 2.99 -23.23 -8.26
CA HIS A 80 1.83 -24.12 -8.38
C HIS A 80 1.14 -23.78 -9.71
N GLY A 81 1.45 -24.55 -10.75
CA GLY A 81 0.97 -24.26 -12.10
C GLY A 81 1.27 -22.82 -12.53
N ASP A 82 0.26 -22.15 -13.07
CA ASP A 82 0.31 -20.76 -13.51
C ASP A 82 -0.17 -19.75 -12.45
N ASP A 83 -0.53 -20.23 -11.26
CA ASP A 83 -1.01 -19.38 -10.17
C ASP A 83 0.08 -18.41 -9.70
N GLU A 84 -0.16 -17.13 -9.85
CA GLU A 84 0.76 -16.09 -9.38
C GLU A 84 0.36 -15.58 -7.99
N PHE A 85 -0.94 -15.38 -7.78
CA PHE A 85 -1.49 -14.92 -6.49
C PHE A 85 -2.03 -16.11 -5.71
N PHE A 86 -1.63 -16.22 -4.45
CA PHE A 86 -2.16 -17.18 -3.48
C PHE A 86 -2.04 -16.67 -2.05
N THR A 87 -2.93 -17.13 -1.20
CA THR A 87 -2.94 -16.86 0.23
C THR A 87 -1.94 -17.76 0.96
N ASP A 88 -1.61 -17.42 2.22
CA ASP A 88 -0.77 -18.26 3.07
C ASP A 88 -1.38 -19.66 3.26
N ALA A 89 -2.70 -19.76 3.38
CA ALA A 89 -3.41 -21.04 3.53
C ALA A 89 -3.24 -21.91 2.28
N GLN A 90 -3.40 -21.33 1.08
CA GLN A 90 -3.18 -22.03 -0.18
C GLN A 90 -1.71 -22.43 -0.35
N ALA A 91 -0.76 -21.54 0.05
CA ALA A 91 0.66 -21.88 0.00
C ALA A 91 0.99 -23.09 0.88
N LEU A 92 0.42 -23.17 2.08
CA LEU A 92 0.60 -24.31 2.99
C LEU A 92 0.00 -25.62 2.46
N GLU A 93 -1.14 -25.53 1.77
CA GLU A 93 -1.80 -26.69 1.15
C GLU A 93 -1.03 -27.20 -0.09
N TRP A 94 -0.53 -26.27 -0.93
CA TRP A 94 0.03 -26.59 -2.24
C TRP A 94 1.53 -26.87 -2.22
N PHE A 95 2.24 -26.41 -1.18
CA PHE A 95 3.70 -26.46 -1.15
C PHE A 95 4.22 -27.90 -1.08
N ASP A 96 5.10 -28.25 -1.99
CA ASP A 96 5.87 -29.47 -1.98
C ASP A 96 7.34 -29.21 -2.44
N LEU A 97 8.24 -30.12 -2.07
CA LEU A 97 9.65 -30.00 -2.39
C LEU A 97 9.95 -30.29 -3.87
N THR A 98 9.09 -31.02 -4.55
CA THR A 98 9.31 -31.46 -5.94
C THR A 98 9.06 -30.33 -6.93
N SER A 99 8.22 -29.38 -6.55
CA SER A 99 7.88 -28.19 -7.34
C SER A 99 8.87 -27.02 -7.13
N ILE A 100 9.97 -27.23 -6.38
CA ILE A 100 11.03 -26.24 -6.27
C ILE A 100 11.75 -26.10 -7.61
N GLY A 101 11.81 -24.87 -8.12
CA GLY A 101 12.42 -24.52 -9.40
C GLY A 101 13.94 -24.74 -9.37
N LYS A 102 14.49 -25.17 -10.51
CA LYS A 102 15.94 -25.40 -10.69
C LYS A 102 16.66 -24.25 -11.39
N SER A 103 15.91 -23.26 -11.87
CA SER A 103 16.45 -22.11 -12.59
C SER A 103 16.60 -20.90 -11.67
N PRO A 104 17.67 -20.11 -11.81
CA PRO A 104 17.82 -18.86 -11.07
C PRO A 104 16.66 -17.91 -11.34
N ALA A 105 16.17 -17.26 -10.29
CA ALA A 105 15.13 -16.24 -10.37
C ALA A 105 15.75 -14.84 -10.49
N ARG A 106 15.02 -13.93 -11.13
CA ARG A 106 15.36 -12.52 -11.18
C ARG A 106 14.35 -11.73 -10.36
N PHE A 107 14.85 -10.88 -9.45
CA PHE A 107 14.01 -10.03 -8.63
C PHE A 107 13.39 -8.92 -9.49
N ASP A 108 12.06 -8.83 -9.51
CA ASP A 108 11.27 -7.84 -10.23
C ASP A 108 10.40 -7.05 -9.26
N PHE A 109 10.77 -5.79 -9.02
CA PHE A 109 10.04 -4.90 -8.12
C PHE A 109 8.61 -4.61 -8.60
N LYS A 110 8.37 -4.52 -9.92
CA LYS A 110 7.02 -4.27 -10.44
C LYS A 110 6.10 -5.45 -10.15
N LYS A 111 6.63 -6.67 -10.27
CA LYS A 111 5.88 -7.88 -9.94
C LYS A 111 5.60 -7.98 -8.45
N LEU A 112 6.58 -7.65 -7.60
CA LEU A 112 6.38 -7.55 -6.15
C LEU A 112 5.28 -6.55 -5.80
N GLU A 113 5.36 -5.33 -6.32
CA GLU A 113 4.34 -4.30 -6.11
C GLU A 113 2.95 -4.74 -6.57
N ASN A 114 2.85 -5.40 -7.72
CA ASN A 114 1.57 -5.90 -8.23
C ASN A 114 0.95 -6.94 -7.29
N LEU A 115 1.73 -7.92 -6.84
CA LEU A 115 1.27 -8.93 -5.88
C LEU A 115 0.88 -8.30 -4.54
N CYS A 116 1.70 -7.40 -4.01
CA CYS A 116 1.39 -6.69 -2.78
C CYS A 116 0.09 -5.89 -2.90
N GLY A 117 -0.13 -5.23 -4.04
CA GLY A 117 -1.38 -4.53 -4.32
C GLY A 117 -2.60 -5.47 -4.36
N GLN A 118 -2.47 -6.66 -4.92
CA GLN A 118 -3.54 -7.66 -4.91
C GLN A 118 -3.84 -8.16 -3.48
N HIS A 119 -2.82 -8.39 -2.65
CA HIS A 119 -3.00 -8.75 -1.24
C HIS A 119 -3.69 -7.64 -0.46
N ILE A 120 -3.27 -6.38 -0.61
CA ILE A 120 -3.93 -5.22 0.01
C ILE A 120 -5.40 -5.15 -0.42
N ALA A 121 -5.69 -5.26 -1.72
CA ALA A 121 -7.04 -5.18 -2.24
C ALA A 121 -7.96 -6.32 -1.75
N SER A 122 -7.42 -7.54 -1.60
CA SER A 122 -8.17 -8.72 -1.14
C SER A 122 -8.31 -8.82 0.38
N THR A 123 -7.47 -8.11 1.15
CA THR A 123 -7.53 -8.12 2.62
C THR A 123 -8.83 -7.44 3.11
N GLU A 124 -9.48 -8.06 4.10
CA GLU A 124 -10.67 -7.50 4.74
C GLU A 124 -10.34 -6.15 5.40
N ASN A 125 -11.27 -5.18 5.35
CA ASN A 125 -10.99 -3.79 5.71
C ASN A 125 -10.55 -3.61 7.16
N ALA A 126 -11.15 -4.33 8.11
CA ALA A 126 -10.77 -4.24 9.52
C ALA A 126 -9.38 -4.88 9.76
N ALA A 127 -9.09 -6.00 9.09
CA ALA A 127 -7.77 -6.63 9.16
C ALA A 127 -6.69 -5.70 8.56
N LEU A 128 -6.97 -5.09 7.40
CA LEU A 128 -6.05 -4.15 6.76
C LEU A 128 -5.78 -2.92 7.62
N LEU A 129 -6.81 -2.40 8.31
CA LEU A 129 -6.65 -1.30 9.27
C LEU A 129 -5.75 -1.70 10.44
N HIS A 130 -5.90 -2.90 10.96
CA HIS A 130 -5.05 -3.43 12.02
C HIS A 130 -3.59 -3.59 11.56
N GLU A 131 -3.37 -4.13 10.35
CA GLU A 131 -2.03 -4.23 9.76
C GLU A 131 -1.39 -2.86 9.57
N LEU A 132 -2.16 -1.86 9.11
CA LEU A 132 -1.71 -0.47 8.97
C LEU A 132 -1.29 0.14 10.32
N GLN A 133 -2.07 -0.07 11.38
CA GLN A 133 -1.72 0.40 12.73
C GLN A 133 -0.43 -0.27 13.23
N THR A 134 -0.27 -1.56 12.97
CA THR A 134 0.95 -2.32 13.29
C THR A 134 2.16 -1.75 12.55
N PHE A 135 2.01 -1.44 11.26
CA PHE A 135 3.05 -0.82 10.46
C PHE A 135 3.45 0.56 10.99
N LEU A 136 2.48 1.43 11.30
CA LEU A 136 2.73 2.76 11.87
C LEU A 136 3.51 2.68 13.18
N ALA A 137 3.13 1.76 14.06
CA ALA A 137 3.82 1.53 15.32
C ALA A 137 5.26 1.03 15.12
N ALA A 138 5.46 0.06 14.21
CA ALA A 138 6.77 -0.53 13.91
C ALA A 138 7.74 0.47 13.25
N THR A 139 7.22 1.45 12.49
CA THR A 139 8.03 2.47 11.80
C THR A 139 8.22 3.76 12.62
N GLY A 140 7.73 3.80 13.86
CA GLY A 140 7.87 4.98 14.74
C GLY A 140 7.04 6.19 14.30
N GLN A 141 6.06 6.00 13.41
CA GLN A 141 5.17 7.08 12.95
C GLN A 141 4.02 7.36 13.94
N GLY A 142 3.99 6.64 15.05
CA GLY A 142 2.90 6.70 16.04
C GLY A 142 1.68 5.90 15.59
N GLY A 143 0.68 5.77 16.48
CA GLY A 143 -0.60 5.12 16.15
C GLY A 143 -1.58 6.12 15.54
N LEU A 144 -2.63 5.60 14.89
CA LEU A 144 -3.77 6.42 14.52
C LEU A 144 -4.49 6.89 15.78
N GLN A 145 -4.85 8.17 15.82
CA GLN A 145 -5.70 8.71 16.87
C GLN A 145 -7.10 8.06 16.80
N ASP A 146 -7.72 7.78 17.94
CA ASP A 146 -9.04 7.12 18.01
C ASP A 146 -10.09 7.84 17.17
N SER A 147 -10.07 9.17 17.14
CA SER A 147 -10.96 10.01 16.33
C SER A 147 -10.80 9.78 14.82
N LYS A 148 -9.64 9.30 14.37
CA LYS A 148 -9.33 9.07 12.95
C LYS A 148 -9.57 7.62 12.52
N ILE A 149 -9.62 6.68 13.45
CA ILE A 149 -9.81 5.24 13.17
C ILE A 149 -11.11 4.99 12.41
N SER A 150 -12.21 5.59 12.82
CA SER A 150 -13.51 5.45 12.16
C SER A 150 -13.51 6.02 10.73
N LEU A 151 -12.82 7.14 10.51
CA LEU A 151 -12.65 7.74 9.18
C LEU A 151 -11.81 6.85 8.27
N PHE A 152 -10.72 6.29 8.78
CA PHE A 152 -9.92 5.31 8.05
C PHE A 152 -10.73 4.07 7.68
N ALA A 153 -11.51 3.52 8.62
CA ALA A 153 -12.35 2.35 8.37
C ALA A 153 -13.37 2.62 7.24
N SER A 154 -14.01 3.79 7.25
CA SER A 154 -14.98 4.19 6.20
C SER A 154 -14.32 4.44 4.85
N ALA A 155 -13.09 4.96 4.82
CA ALA A 155 -12.35 5.25 3.61
C ALA A 155 -11.62 4.02 3.02
N MET A 156 -11.42 2.98 3.82
CA MET A 156 -10.59 1.82 3.45
C MET A 156 -10.96 1.18 2.10
N PRO A 157 -12.26 0.99 1.74
CA PRO A 157 -12.62 0.43 0.45
C PRO A 157 -12.02 1.19 -0.74
N GLN A 158 -12.01 2.54 -0.68
CA GLN A 158 -11.48 3.38 -1.75
C GLN A 158 -9.94 3.51 -1.68
N LEU A 159 -9.37 3.55 -0.47
CA LEU A 159 -7.93 3.69 -0.27
C LEU A 159 -7.17 2.47 -0.81
N LYS A 160 -7.68 1.25 -0.57
CA LYS A 160 -6.99 0.01 -0.91
C LYS A 160 -7.00 -0.35 -2.40
N GLU A 161 -7.93 0.17 -3.21
CA GLU A 161 -8.12 -0.23 -4.60
C GLU A 161 -6.86 -0.18 -5.45
N ARG A 162 -5.96 0.79 -5.21
CA ARG A 162 -4.75 1.01 -6.00
C ARG A 162 -3.50 1.16 -5.16
N ALA A 163 -3.57 0.83 -3.88
CA ALA A 163 -2.41 0.88 -3.01
C ALA A 163 -1.59 -0.40 -3.15
N LYS A 164 -0.29 -0.27 -3.19
CA LYS A 164 0.67 -1.37 -3.28
C LYS A 164 1.45 -1.56 -1.99
N THR A 165 1.46 -0.53 -1.15
CA THR A 165 2.12 -0.52 0.16
C THR A 165 1.27 0.21 1.19
N TYR A 166 1.55 -0.03 2.48
CA TYR A 166 0.93 0.75 3.56
C TYR A 166 1.28 2.24 3.51
N GLY A 167 2.50 2.56 3.04
CA GLY A 167 2.89 3.94 2.81
C GLY A 167 1.99 4.65 1.80
N GLU A 168 1.64 3.98 0.70
CA GLU A 168 0.69 4.51 -0.28
C GLU A 168 -0.74 4.65 0.28
N LEU A 169 -1.18 3.73 1.17
CA LEU A 169 -2.46 3.88 1.87
C LEU A 169 -2.49 5.15 2.73
N ILE A 170 -1.43 5.38 3.50
CA ILE A 170 -1.29 6.57 4.35
C ILE A 170 -1.24 7.84 3.51
N ASP A 171 -0.49 7.82 2.41
CA ASP A 171 -0.38 8.97 1.51
C ASP A 171 -1.72 9.35 0.88
N LYS A 172 -2.50 8.36 0.44
CA LYS A 172 -3.88 8.56 -0.05
C LYS A 172 -4.82 9.04 1.06
N ALA A 173 -4.63 8.55 2.29
CA ALA A 173 -5.41 8.94 3.45
C ALA A 173 -4.94 10.26 4.09
N HIS A 174 -4.01 10.98 3.48
CA HIS A 174 -3.46 12.22 4.03
C HIS A 174 -4.54 13.21 4.47
N PHE A 175 -5.64 13.34 3.71
CA PHE A 175 -6.78 14.21 4.05
C PHE A 175 -7.45 13.85 5.39
N ILE A 176 -7.32 12.60 5.86
CA ILE A 176 -7.78 12.17 7.20
C ILE A 176 -6.75 12.54 8.27
N MET A 177 -5.45 12.50 7.91
CA MET A 177 -4.35 12.71 8.86
C MET A 177 -4.15 14.18 9.23
N VAL A 178 -4.44 15.10 8.32
CA VAL A 178 -4.23 16.53 8.56
C VAL A 178 -5.34 17.14 9.43
N ASP A 179 -4.92 18.02 10.34
CA ASP A 179 -5.81 18.79 11.19
C ASP A 179 -6.09 20.18 10.58
N ARG A 180 -7.13 20.84 11.05
CA ARG A 180 -7.50 22.21 10.63
C ARG A 180 -6.71 23.25 11.42
N PRO A 181 -6.38 24.40 10.78
CA PRO A 181 -6.54 24.70 9.35
C PRO A 181 -5.54 23.90 8.48
N VAL A 182 -6.03 23.41 7.33
CA VAL A 182 -5.20 22.60 6.41
C VAL A 182 -4.17 23.49 5.73
N SER A 183 -2.89 23.16 5.91
CA SER A 183 -1.79 23.89 5.26
C SER A 183 -1.52 23.30 3.88
N PRO A 184 -1.72 24.07 2.78
CA PRO A 184 -1.49 23.56 1.43
C PRO A 184 0.01 23.48 1.12
N ASP A 185 0.42 22.42 0.38
CA ASP A 185 1.74 22.36 -0.24
C ASP A 185 1.88 23.41 -1.36
N GLU A 186 3.10 23.58 -1.89
CA GLU A 186 3.39 24.60 -2.92
C GLU A 186 2.49 24.48 -4.16
N LYS A 187 2.12 23.24 -4.57
CA LYS A 187 1.26 22.99 -5.73
C LYS A 187 -0.20 23.29 -5.41
N ALA A 188 -0.68 22.86 -4.24
CA ALA A 188 -2.04 23.11 -3.79
C ALA A 188 -2.28 24.61 -3.51
N ALA A 189 -1.29 25.32 -2.96
CA ALA A 189 -1.37 26.76 -2.72
C ALA A 189 -1.66 27.56 -4.01
N LYS A 190 -1.10 27.12 -5.15
CA LYS A 190 -1.36 27.76 -6.46
C LYS A 190 -2.81 27.63 -6.92
N ALA A 191 -3.56 26.64 -6.41
CA ALA A 191 -4.96 26.46 -6.71
C ALA A 191 -5.89 27.28 -5.78
N LEU A 192 -5.35 27.95 -4.77
CA LEU A 192 -6.08 28.78 -3.82
C LEU A 192 -5.81 30.28 -4.07
N ASP A 193 -5.86 30.70 -5.32
CA ASP A 193 -5.78 32.12 -5.67
C ASP A 193 -7.06 32.87 -5.27
N THR A 194 -7.06 34.21 -5.40
CA THR A 194 -8.20 35.06 -5.00
C THR A 194 -9.49 34.68 -5.69
N VAL A 195 -9.45 34.27 -6.96
CA VAL A 195 -10.64 33.86 -7.73
C VAL A 195 -11.18 32.54 -7.19
N SER A 196 -10.31 31.56 -7.01
CA SER A 196 -10.67 30.24 -6.48
C SER A 196 -11.23 30.32 -5.05
N ARG A 197 -10.67 31.19 -4.19
CA ARG A 197 -11.21 31.44 -2.85
C ARG A 197 -12.62 32.05 -2.92
N GLY A 198 -12.87 32.99 -3.85
CA GLY A 198 -14.19 33.53 -4.12
C GLY A 198 -15.18 32.44 -4.52
N ILE A 199 -14.79 31.55 -5.42
CA ILE A 199 -15.61 30.41 -5.86
C ILE A 199 -15.94 29.46 -4.69
N LEU A 200 -14.97 29.17 -3.82
CA LEU A 200 -15.20 28.34 -2.62
C LEU A 200 -16.19 28.99 -1.64
N LYS A 201 -16.13 30.33 -1.47
CA LYS A 201 -17.11 31.08 -0.66
C LYS A 201 -18.53 30.96 -1.22
N GLU A 202 -18.68 31.09 -2.53
CA GLU A 202 -19.97 30.99 -3.20
C GLU A 202 -20.52 29.55 -3.20
N LEU A 203 -19.64 28.53 -3.23
CA LEU A 203 -20.03 27.13 -3.16
C LEU A 203 -20.56 26.73 -1.77
N THR A 204 -20.08 27.34 -0.72
CA THR A 204 -20.39 26.96 0.68
C THR A 204 -21.89 26.89 0.97
N PRO A 205 -22.76 27.89 0.63
CA PRO A 205 -24.20 27.82 0.88
C PRO A 205 -24.90 26.67 0.13
N HIS A 206 -24.41 26.31 -1.06
CA HIS A 206 -24.98 25.20 -1.84
C HIS A 206 -24.69 23.86 -1.13
N LEU A 207 -23.49 23.68 -0.60
CA LEU A 207 -23.12 22.47 0.15
C LEU A 207 -23.86 22.35 1.49
N GLN A 208 -24.16 23.47 2.17
CA GLN A 208 -24.91 23.47 3.42
C GLN A 208 -26.31 22.89 3.28
N ASN A 209 -26.94 23.06 2.11
CA ASN A 209 -28.26 22.59 1.83
C ASN A 209 -28.31 21.30 1.01
N ALA A 210 -27.15 20.66 0.75
CA ALA A 210 -27.06 19.48 -0.08
C ALA A 210 -27.41 18.20 0.68
N SER A 211 -27.94 17.21 -0.05
CA SER A 211 -27.91 15.82 0.40
C SER A 211 -26.47 15.28 0.26
N TRP A 212 -25.98 14.62 1.31
CA TRP A 212 -24.62 14.09 1.33
C TRP A 212 -24.57 12.64 0.81
N THR A 213 -25.03 12.47 -0.43
CA THR A 213 -24.83 11.24 -1.20
C THR A 213 -23.86 11.52 -2.35
N ARG A 214 -23.23 10.47 -2.87
CA ARG A 214 -22.28 10.63 -4.00
C ARG A 214 -22.98 11.27 -5.21
N ALA A 215 -24.14 10.77 -5.56
CA ALA A 215 -24.89 11.26 -6.73
C ALA A 215 -25.29 12.74 -6.60
N ASP A 216 -25.74 13.14 -5.41
CA ASP A 216 -26.18 14.54 -5.17
C ASP A 216 -24.98 15.49 -5.15
N LEU A 217 -23.85 15.08 -4.52
CA LEU A 217 -22.63 15.88 -4.54
C LEU A 217 -22.03 16.02 -5.95
N GLU A 218 -22.05 14.94 -6.76
CA GLU A 218 -21.62 14.96 -8.15
C GLU A 218 -22.51 15.91 -8.98
N ALA A 219 -23.82 15.82 -8.86
CA ALA A 219 -24.76 16.69 -9.55
C ALA A 219 -24.59 18.16 -9.16
N LEU A 220 -24.47 18.43 -7.84
CA LEU A 220 -24.29 19.77 -7.32
C LEU A 220 -22.99 20.41 -7.82
N LEU A 221 -21.86 19.72 -7.67
CA LEU A 221 -20.55 20.30 -8.05
C LEU A 221 -20.39 20.47 -9.56
N ASN A 222 -20.94 19.55 -10.36
CA ASN A 222 -20.98 19.73 -11.82
C ASN A 222 -21.87 20.87 -12.24
N GLY A 223 -23.09 20.96 -11.70
CA GLY A 223 -24.03 22.05 -11.99
C GLY A 223 -23.48 23.42 -11.57
N PHE A 224 -22.84 23.50 -10.39
CA PHE A 224 -22.19 24.71 -9.94
C PHE A 224 -21.01 25.13 -10.85
N ALA A 225 -20.21 24.16 -11.32
CA ALA A 225 -19.12 24.44 -12.26
C ALA A 225 -19.67 24.98 -13.60
N GLU A 226 -20.76 24.40 -14.12
CA GLU A 226 -21.44 24.86 -15.34
C GLU A 226 -22.01 26.29 -15.15
N GLU A 227 -22.68 26.60 -14.02
CA GLU A 227 -23.16 27.92 -13.68
C GLU A 227 -22.04 28.98 -13.70
N LYS A 228 -20.85 28.61 -13.23
CA LYS A 228 -19.67 29.47 -13.25
C LYS A 228 -18.93 29.48 -14.60
N GLY A 229 -19.44 28.80 -15.62
CA GLY A 229 -18.86 28.75 -16.96
C GLY A 229 -17.48 28.04 -16.99
N THR A 230 -17.24 27.10 -16.04
CA THR A 230 -15.96 26.41 -15.87
C THR A 230 -16.13 24.90 -15.91
N LYS A 231 -15.04 24.17 -16.10
CA LYS A 231 -15.05 22.69 -16.03
C LYS A 231 -14.87 22.24 -14.59
N PHE A 232 -15.52 21.12 -14.22
CA PHE A 232 -15.35 20.51 -12.89
C PHE A 232 -13.88 20.37 -12.45
N GLY A 233 -12.96 20.05 -13.36
CA GLY A 233 -11.54 19.96 -13.03
C GLY A 233 -10.93 21.23 -12.45
N GLN A 234 -11.40 22.41 -12.84
CA GLN A 234 -10.98 23.70 -12.30
C GLN A 234 -11.56 23.96 -10.90
N LEU A 235 -12.77 23.49 -10.62
CA LEU A 235 -13.35 23.53 -9.28
C LEU A 235 -12.74 22.46 -8.35
N ALA A 236 -12.39 21.31 -8.89
CA ALA A 236 -11.80 20.22 -8.11
C ALA A 236 -10.39 20.55 -7.58
N ALA A 237 -9.61 21.39 -8.26
CA ALA A 237 -8.27 21.74 -7.80
C ALA A 237 -8.28 22.55 -6.48
N PRO A 238 -9.04 23.64 -6.33
CA PRO A 238 -9.15 24.34 -5.06
C PRO A 238 -9.83 23.51 -3.97
N LEU A 239 -10.80 22.63 -4.31
CA LEU A 239 -11.40 21.71 -3.35
C LEU A 239 -10.37 20.71 -2.79
N ARG A 240 -9.50 20.13 -3.64
CA ARG A 240 -8.41 19.26 -3.16
C ARG A 240 -7.46 19.99 -2.24
N ALA A 241 -7.11 21.21 -2.60
CA ALA A 241 -6.25 22.06 -1.78
C ALA A 241 -6.88 22.37 -0.42
N ALA A 242 -8.18 22.71 -0.39
CA ALA A 242 -8.90 22.96 0.84
C ALA A 242 -9.07 21.71 1.72
N LEU A 243 -9.41 20.56 1.14
CA LEU A 243 -9.72 19.34 1.89
C LEU A 243 -8.50 18.58 2.36
N ALA A 244 -7.40 18.61 1.58
CA ALA A 244 -6.23 17.78 1.85
C ALA A 244 -4.89 18.54 1.84
N GLY A 245 -4.85 19.80 1.44
CA GLY A 245 -3.61 20.55 1.29
C GLY A 245 -2.69 20.03 0.18
N ARG A 246 -3.19 19.17 -0.72
CA ARG A 246 -2.42 18.53 -1.79
C ARG A 246 -3.15 18.56 -3.12
N ALA A 247 -2.37 18.60 -4.22
CA ALA A 247 -2.93 18.55 -5.57
C ALA A 247 -3.30 17.11 -5.99
N ALA A 248 -2.51 16.12 -5.57
CA ALA A 248 -2.73 14.69 -5.83
C ALA A 248 -3.43 14.05 -4.62
N THR A 249 -4.69 13.66 -4.80
CA THR A 249 -5.55 13.14 -3.73
C THR A 249 -6.51 12.08 -4.30
N PRO A 250 -7.22 11.33 -3.46
CA PRO A 250 -8.43 10.61 -3.87
C PRO A 250 -9.45 11.53 -4.55
N SER A 251 -10.55 10.97 -5.03
CA SER A 251 -11.66 11.75 -5.56
C SER A 251 -12.16 12.78 -4.53
N VAL A 252 -12.46 14.01 -4.99
CA VAL A 252 -13.04 15.05 -4.13
C VAL A 252 -14.32 14.53 -3.45
N PHE A 253 -15.15 13.82 -4.18
CA PHE A 253 -16.39 13.24 -3.65
C PHE A 253 -16.14 12.23 -2.55
N ASP A 254 -15.12 11.34 -2.71
CA ASP A 254 -14.77 10.36 -1.71
C ASP A 254 -14.25 11.03 -0.43
N MET A 255 -13.41 12.06 -0.57
CA MET A 255 -12.93 12.85 0.57
C MET A 255 -14.07 13.55 1.31
N MET A 256 -15.01 14.17 0.59
CA MET A 256 -16.15 14.84 1.18
C MET A 256 -17.06 13.87 1.94
N LEU A 257 -17.34 12.69 1.36
CA LEU A 257 -18.18 11.68 1.99
C LEU A 257 -17.52 11.11 3.26
N VAL A 258 -16.22 10.92 3.27
CA VAL A 258 -15.47 10.42 4.44
C VAL A 258 -15.39 11.48 5.53
N LEU A 259 -15.08 12.73 5.19
CA LEU A 259 -14.99 13.84 6.15
C LEU A 259 -16.35 14.24 6.73
N GLY A 260 -17.40 14.02 5.97
CA GLY A 260 -18.74 14.46 6.31
C GLY A 260 -18.98 15.97 6.08
N PRO A 261 -20.24 16.44 6.26
CA PRO A 261 -20.63 17.80 5.98
C PRO A 261 -19.87 18.84 6.82
N ASP A 262 -19.84 18.66 8.13
CA ASP A 262 -19.30 19.65 9.05
C ASP A 262 -17.81 19.92 8.82
N GLU A 263 -17.01 18.86 8.74
CA GLU A 263 -15.56 18.97 8.53
C GLU A 263 -15.22 19.49 7.13
N THR A 264 -15.96 19.03 6.11
CA THR A 264 -15.79 19.52 4.73
C THR A 264 -16.06 21.01 4.63
N LEU A 265 -17.22 21.48 5.13
CA LEU A 265 -17.58 22.89 5.12
C LEU A 265 -16.58 23.75 5.88
N ALA A 266 -16.14 23.28 7.03
CA ALA A 266 -15.19 23.99 7.85
C ALA A 266 -13.81 24.14 7.16
N ARG A 267 -13.31 23.09 6.49
CA ARG A 267 -12.07 23.17 5.68
C ARG A 267 -12.17 24.11 4.48
N ILE A 268 -13.33 24.07 3.80
CA ILE A 268 -13.59 24.98 2.67
C ILE A 268 -13.62 26.43 3.16
N GLN A 269 -14.25 26.71 4.30
CA GLN A 269 -14.31 28.04 4.90
C GLN A 269 -12.92 28.55 5.31
N ASP A 270 -12.12 27.71 5.97
CA ASP A 270 -10.73 28.04 6.34
C ASP A 270 -9.89 28.38 5.10
N ALA A 271 -10.01 27.60 4.02
CA ALA A 271 -9.28 27.83 2.78
C ALA A 271 -9.75 29.05 2.00
N ALA A 272 -11.02 29.45 2.16
CA ALA A 272 -11.63 30.60 1.51
C ALA A 272 -11.37 31.93 2.24
N ALA A 273 -10.95 31.90 3.50
CA ALA A 273 -10.57 33.07 4.27
C ALA A 273 -9.29 33.70 3.70
#